data_8db6568f03243cfac4213f8b4d1466f0
#
_entry.id   8db6568f03243cfac4213f8b4d1466f0
#
_cell.length_a   1.000
_cell.length_b   1.000
_cell.length_c   1.000
_cell.angle_alpha   90.00
_cell.angle_beta   90.00
_cell.angle_gamma   90.00
#
_symmetry.space_group_name_H-M   'P 1'
#
loop_
_entity.id
_entity.type
_entity.pdbx_description
1 polymer ?
#
loop_
_entity_poly.entity_id
_entity_poly.type
_entity_poly.pdbx_seq_one_letter_code
_entity_poly.pdbx_strand_id
1 'polypeptide(L)'
;MTKIPIFLFCLIVIAFPLWSCSGVGLNSDQGFSYQEIPVAKETAKTGEGATILFRGAPLPLSGIEVKAGETLRAVPLAKGDLSLVNIQEPTGMVRIISVVPSLDTKVCEQQTHYLSEKNQGLDQQVKLITISVDTPFAQDRFAKEAGIGNVEFLSDFRGGEFGKSHGLLLEGPHVLARAVMVVDANNVIWYLQVTPDLGHMPDMDKAFQVARALTK
;
A
#
# COMPACT_ATOMS: atom_id res chain seq x y z
N MET A 1 82.00 5.12 -50.42
CA MET A 1 81.47 6.36 -49.80
C MET A 1 79.93 6.32 -49.95
N THR A 2 79.23 5.73 -48.98
CA THR A 2 77.76 5.46 -49.05
C THR A 2 77.14 6.29 -47.93
N LYS A 3 76.30 7.24 -48.29
CA LYS A 3 75.56 8.11 -47.34
C LYS A 3 74.32 7.41 -46.85
N ILE A 4 74.14 7.27 -45.55
CA ILE A 4 72.93 6.76 -44.85
C ILE A 4 72.04 7.97 -44.61
N PRO A 5 70.73 7.91 -44.98
CA PRO A 5 69.74 8.92 -44.64
C PRO A 5 69.18 8.68 -43.22
N ILE A 6 69.20 9.76 -42.40
CA ILE A 6 68.61 9.82 -41.09
C ILE A 6 67.06 9.93 -41.25
N PHE A 7 66.32 8.89 -40.79
CA PHE A 7 64.88 8.95 -40.69
C PHE A 7 64.52 9.64 -39.36
N LEU A 8 63.88 10.78 -39.49
CA LEU A 8 63.31 11.55 -38.36
C LEU A 8 61.96 10.89 -37.96
N PHE A 9 61.97 10.18 -36.83
CA PHE A 9 60.72 9.60 -36.26
C PHE A 9 59.95 10.74 -35.58
N CYS A 10 58.83 11.14 -36.19
CA CYS A 10 57.89 12.09 -35.63
C CYS A 10 57.01 11.29 -34.63
N LEU A 11 57.19 11.53 -33.32
CA LEU A 11 56.36 10.97 -32.24
C LEU A 11 55.06 11.75 -32.20
N ILE A 12 54.01 11.16 -32.74
CA ILE A 12 52.64 11.69 -32.61
C ILE A 12 52.11 11.25 -31.22
N VAL A 13 52.07 12.18 -30.28
CA VAL A 13 51.43 12.03 -28.99
C VAL A 13 49.90 12.15 -29.21
N ILE A 14 49.23 11.06 -29.25
CA ILE A 14 47.77 11.03 -29.26
C ILE A 14 47.27 11.28 -27.83
N ALA A 15 46.86 12.50 -27.57
CA ALA A 15 46.13 12.83 -26.32
C ALA A 15 44.73 12.24 -26.39
N PHE A 16 44.49 11.17 -25.64
CA PHE A 16 43.11 10.68 -25.38
C PHE A 16 42.43 11.62 -24.40
N PRO A 17 41.26 12.19 -24.74
CA PRO A 17 40.46 12.90 -23.74
C PRO A 17 39.95 11.88 -22.73
N LEU A 18 40.33 12.05 -21.47
CA LEU A 18 39.68 11.36 -20.35
C LEU A 18 38.25 11.88 -20.27
N TRP A 19 37.31 11.13 -20.83
CA TRP A 19 35.90 11.32 -20.61
C TRP A 19 35.60 10.91 -19.17
N SER A 20 35.57 11.94 -18.31
CA SER A 20 35.07 11.80 -16.95
C SER A 20 33.63 11.32 -17.05
N CYS A 21 33.37 10.06 -16.73
CA CYS A 21 32.04 9.59 -16.41
C CYS A 21 31.58 10.32 -15.15
N SER A 22 30.90 11.46 -15.35
CA SER A 22 30.05 12.03 -14.31
C SER A 22 29.03 10.98 -13.98
N GLY A 23 29.18 10.32 -12.83
CA GLY A 23 28.19 9.42 -12.30
C GLY A 23 26.86 10.15 -12.25
N VAL A 24 25.88 9.69 -13.00
CA VAL A 24 24.49 10.08 -12.81
C VAL A 24 24.13 9.63 -11.40
N GLY A 25 24.25 10.57 -10.46
CA GLY A 25 23.70 10.39 -9.14
C GLY A 25 22.21 10.14 -9.33
N LEU A 26 21.76 8.93 -9.05
CA LEU A 26 20.35 8.63 -8.87
C LEU A 26 19.91 9.49 -7.68
N ASN A 27 19.27 10.62 -7.98
CA ASN A 27 18.56 11.41 -6.98
C ASN A 27 17.40 10.55 -6.48
N SER A 28 17.62 9.84 -5.37
CA SER A 28 16.60 9.12 -4.61
C SER A 28 15.68 10.04 -3.79
N ASP A 29 15.64 11.33 -4.12
CA ASP A 29 14.95 12.36 -3.35
C ASP A 29 13.66 12.87 -4.04
N GLN A 30 13.13 12.11 -4.99
CA GLN A 30 11.81 12.37 -5.55
C GLN A 30 10.80 11.55 -4.75
N GLY A 31 10.10 12.21 -3.80
CA GLY A 31 8.96 11.63 -3.09
C GLY A 31 7.92 11.04 -4.06
N PHE A 32 6.97 10.27 -3.54
CA PHE A 32 5.95 9.61 -4.35
C PHE A 32 5.17 10.59 -5.23
N SER A 33 5.03 10.27 -6.52
CA SER A 33 4.28 11.10 -7.48
C SER A 33 2.80 10.73 -7.48
N TYR A 34 1.98 11.54 -6.81
CA TYR A 34 0.54 11.35 -6.74
C TYR A 34 -0.13 11.60 -8.10
N GLN A 35 -1.04 10.71 -8.49
CA GLN A 35 -1.86 10.84 -9.68
C GLN A 35 -3.26 11.34 -9.30
N GLU A 36 -3.96 11.97 -10.24
CA GLU A 36 -5.38 12.31 -10.07
C GLU A 36 -6.24 11.04 -10.16
N ILE A 37 -6.49 10.42 -9.00
CA ILE A 37 -7.37 9.26 -8.89
C ILE A 37 -8.66 9.72 -8.20
N PRO A 38 -9.84 9.42 -8.77
CA PRO A 38 -11.11 9.79 -8.16
C PRO A 38 -11.25 9.23 -6.74
N VAL A 39 -11.77 10.05 -5.83
CA VAL A 39 -12.12 9.62 -4.47
C VAL A 39 -13.60 9.23 -4.43
N ALA A 40 -13.89 8.05 -3.89
CA ALA A 40 -15.25 7.57 -3.75
C ALA A 40 -16.02 8.44 -2.74
N LYS A 41 -17.23 8.86 -3.12
CA LYS A 41 -18.12 9.64 -2.25
C LYS A 41 -19.06 8.76 -1.45
N GLU A 42 -19.29 7.54 -1.92
CA GLU A 42 -20.22 6.58 -1.36
C GLU A 42 -19.47 5.35 -0.87
N THR A 43 -20.14 4.52 -0.08
CA THR A 43 -19.65 3.22 0.34
C THR A 43 -20.49 2.12 -0.26
N ALA A 44 -19.85 1.08 -0.81
CA ALA A 44 -20.54 -0.14 -1.20
C ALA A 44 -20.93 -0.95 0.04
N LYS A 45 -21.95 -1.80 -0.11
CA LYS A 45 -22.25 -2.84 0.88
C LYS A 45 -21.15 -3.88 0.90
N THR A 46 -20.99 -4.58 2.00
CA THR A 46 -20.08 -5.71 2.16
C THR A 46 -20.86 -7.03 2.21
N GLY A 47 -20.15 -8.14 2.08
CA GLY A 47 -20.70 -9.48 2.24
C GLY A 47 -21.40 -10.04 1.02
N GLU A 48 -21.94 -11.23 1.21
CA GLU A 48 -22.58 -12.00 0.14
C GLU A 48 -23.74 -11.23 -0.50
N GLY A 49 -23.84 -11.28 -1.83
CA GLY A 49 -24.84 -10.55 -2.61
C GLY A 49 -24.50 -9.09 -2.91
N ALA A 50 -23.46 -8.52 -2.29
CA ALA A 50 -22.94 -7.21 -2.66
C ALA A 50 -21.99 -7.32 -3.87
N THR A 51 -21.84 -6.21 -4.60
CA THR A 51 -20.95 -6.12 -5.76
C THR A 51 -20.21 -4.80 -5.76
N ILE A 52 -18.99 -4.80 -6.30
CA ILE A 52 -18.24 -3.59 -6.64
C ILE A 52 -17.82 -3.66 -8.11
N LEU A 53 -17.40 -2.54 -8.67
CA LEU A 53 -16.97 -2.46 -10.06
C LEU A 53 -15.45 -2.61 -10.19
N PHE A 54 -15.05 -3.26 -11.25
CA PHE A 54 -13.66 -3.23 -11.74
C PHE A 54 -13.68 -3.06 -13.26
N ARG A 55 -13.18 -1.92 -13.74
CA ARG A 55 -13.20 -1.56 -15.18
C ARG A 55 -14.60 -1.66 -15.79
N GLY A 56 -15.63 -1.24 -15.04
CA GLY A 56 -17.03 -1.29 -15.46
C GLY A 56 -17.72 -2.65 -15.32
N ALA A 57 -16.99 -3.72 -14.99
CA ALA A 57 -17.58 -5.04 -14.75
C ALA A 57 -17.88 -5.24 -13.25
N PRO A 58 -19.07 -5.74 -12.88
CA PRO A 58 -19.42 -6.05 -11.50
C PRO A 58 -18.66 -7.30 -11.04
N LEU A 59 -18.06 -7.21 -9.85
CA LEU A 59 -17.43 -8.32 -9.14
C LEU A 59 -18.19 -8.58 -7.84
N PRO A 60 -18.64 -9.83 -7.60
CA PRO A 60 -19.32 -10.17 -6.37
C PRO A 60 -18.37 -10.20 -5.18
N LEU A 61 -18.87 -9.70 -4.05
CA LEU A 61 -18.25 -9.87 -2.75
C LEU A 61 -18.77 -11.12 -2.07
N SER A 62 -17.92 -11.76 -1.30
CA SER A 62 -18.28 -12.90 -0.46
C SER A 62 -17.93 -12.66 1.00
N GLY A 63 -18.52 -13.46 1.86
CA GLY A 63 -18.29 -13.45 3.29
C GLY A 63 -19.36 -12.72 4.08
N ILE A 64 -19.05 -12.46 5.34
CA ILE A 64 -20.01 -11.95 6.32
C ILE A 64 -20.03 -10.42 6.27
N GLU A 65 -21.19 -9.83 6.02
CA GLU A 65 -21.37 -8.37 6.04
C GLU A 65 -20.76 -7.74 7.31
N VAL A 66 -20.13 -6.59 7.17
CA VAL A 66 -19.63 -5.77 8.26
C VAL A 66 -20.03 -4.31 8.06
N LYS A 67 -20.31 -3.61 9.16
CA LYS A 67 -20.74 -2.20 9.17
C LYS A 67 -20.02 -1.41 10.23
N ALA A 68 -19.99 -0.10 10.08
CA ALA A 68 -19.64 0.80 11.17
C ALA A 68 -20.57 0.60 12.38
N GLY A 69 -20.03 0.64 13.59
CA GLY A 69 -20.69 0.32 14.84
C GLY A 69 -20.51 -1.15 15.28
N GLU A 70 -20.07 -2.03 14.40
CA GLU A 70 -19.78 -3.42 14.76
C GLU A 70 -18.34 -3.58 15.29
N THR A 71 -18.12 -4.70 15.96
CA THR A 71 -16.77 -5.06 16.42
C THR A 71 -15.97 -5.71 15.28
N LEU A 72 -14.73 -5.27 15.10
CA LEU A 72 -13.78 -5.92 14.20
C LEU A 72 -13.62 -7.39 14.59
N ARG A 73 -13.73 -8.31 13.64
CA ARG A 73 -13.69 -9.75 13.93
C ARG A 73 -12.24 -10.24 14.05
N ALA A 74 -12.06 -11.23 14.91
CA ALA A 74 -10.77 -11.88 15.14
C ALA A 74 -10.34 -12.68 13.92
N VAL A 75 -9.21 -12.34 13.32
CA VAL A 75 -8.62 -13.05 12.19
C VAL A 75 -7.10 -13.04 12.33
N PRO A 76 -6.43 -14.21 12.19
CA PRO A 76 -4.97 -14.27 12.12
C PRO A 76 -4.49 -13.80 10.75
N LEU A 77 -3.60 -12.82 10.74
CA LEU A 77 -2.91 -12.29 9.55
C LEU A 77 -1.41 -12.53 9.66
N ALA A 78 -0.74 -12.73 8.54
CA ALA A 78 0.69 -12.99 8.53
C ALA A 78 1.51 -11.70 8.41
N LYS A 79 2.62 -11.63 9.17
CA LYS A 79 3.66 -10.61 9.06
C LYS A 79 4.79 -11.06 8.12
N GLY A 80 5.73 -10.15 7.82
CA GLY A 80 6.90 -10.41 6.97
C GLY A 80 7.74 -11.61 7.40
N ASP A 81 7.82 -11.89 8.70
CA ASP A 81 8.51 -13.05 9.27
C ASP A 81 7.66 -14.34 9.31
N LEU A 82 6.48 -14.32 8.70
CA LEU A 82 5.46 -15.37 8.68
C LEU A 82 4.80 -15.66 10.03
N SER A 83 5.12 -14.92 11.10
CA SER A 83 4.37 -14.97 12.35
C SER A 83 2.93 -14.51 12.13
N LEU A 84 2.00 -15.01 12.94
CA LEU A 84 0.60 -14.62 12.88
C LEU A 84 0.28 -13.64 13.99
N VAL A 85 -0.44 -12.59 13.64
CA VAL A 85 -1.03 -11.63 14.58
C VAL A 85 -2.54 -11.64 14.40
N ASN A 86 -3.28 -11.68 15.49
CA ASN A 86 -4.73 -11.50 15.42
C ASN A 86 -5.05 -10.01 15.28
N ILE A 87 -5.76 -9.64 14.22
CA ILE A 87 -6.10 -8.23 13.96
C ILE A 87 -6.95 -7.60 15.07
N GLN A 88 -7.65 -8.41 15.86
CA GLN A 88 -8.46 -7.96 17.00
C GLN A 88 -7.64 -7.84 18.31
N GLU A 89 -6.37 -8.25 18.34
CA GLU A 89 -5.55 -8.11 19.55
C GLU A 89 -5.56 -6.66 20.04
N PRO A 90 -5.87 -6.43 21.34
CA PRO A 90 -5.96 -5.09 21.87
C PRO A 90 -4.60 -4.41 21.79
N THR A 91 -4.51 -3.37 21.00
CA THR A 91 -3.29 -2.55 20.92
C THR A 91 -3.32 -1.38 21.91
N GLY A 92 -4.47 -1.12 22.54
CA GLY A 92 -4.70 0.08 23.34
C GLY A 92 -4.74 1.37 22.51
N MET A 93 -4.67 1.26 21.20
CA MET A 93 -4.59 2.38 20.25
C MET A 93 -5.72 2.34 19.24
N VAL A 94 -6.10 3.49 18.74
CA VAL A 94 -6.90 3.63 17.51
C VAL A 94 -6.09 3.10 16.33
N ARG A 95 -6.74 2.46 15.39
CA ARG A 95 -6.13 1.92 14.16
C ARG A 95 -6.81 2.46 12.93
N ILE A 96 -6.01 2.80 11.91
CA ILE A 96 -6.51 3.00 10.55
C ILE A 96 -6.06 1.78 9.75
N ILE A 97 -7.03 1.04 9.24
CA ILE A 97 -6.81 -0.17 8.45
C ILE A 97 -7.16 0.15 6.99
N SER A 98 -6.13 0.23 6.17
CA SER A 98 -6.22 0.36 4.72
C SER A 98 -6.27 -1.03 4.11
N VAL A 99 -7.33 -1.35 3.38
CA VAL A 99 -7.50 -2.63 2.70
C VAL A 99 -7.34 -2.40 1.20
N VAL A 100 -6.44 -3.14 0.60
CA VAL A 100 -6.11 -3.00 -0.83
C VAL A 100 -6.13 -4.35 -1.55
N PRO A 101 -6.54 -4.40 -2.83
CA PRO A 101 -6.49 -5.62 -3.64
C PRO A 101 -5.09 -6.22 -3.78
N SER A 102 -4.11 -5.43 -4.19
CA SER A 102 -2.70 -5.83 -4.32
C SER A 102 -1.80 -4.59 -4.42
N LEU A 103 -0.71 -4.59 -3.69
CA LEU A 103 0.28 -3.51 -3.66
C LEU A 103 0.97 -3.27 -5.01
N ASP A 104 0.97 -4.27 -5.90
CA ASP A 104 1.53 -4.16 -7.25
C ASP A 104 0.65 -3.35 -8.22
N THR A 105 -0.36 -2.61 -7.74
CA THR A 105 -1.22 -1.76 -8.57
C THR A 105 -1.15 -0.29 -8.17
N LYS A 106 -1.18 0.61 -9.17
CA LYS A 106 -0.99 2.06 -8.97
C LYS A 106 -1.91 2.69 -7.92
N VAL A 107 -3.20 2.30 -7.90
CA VAL A 107 -4.16 2.86 -6.94
C VAL A 107 -3.88 2.35 -5.52
N CYS A 108 -3.47 1.09 -5.37
CA CYS A 108 -3.10 0.53 -4.06
C CYS A 108 -1.80 1.14 -3.52
N GLU A 109 -0.81 1.28 -4.39
CA GLU A 109 0.44 1.99 -4.09
C GLU A 109 0.14 3.41 -3.60
N GLN A 110 -0.66 4.19 -4.35
CA GLN A 110 -1.03 5.55 -3.96
C GLN A 110 -1.82 5.59 -2.64
N GLN A 111 -2.76 4.67 -2.42
CA GLN A 111 -3.50 4.59 -1.15
C GLN A 111 -2.56 4.35 0.03
N THR A 112 -1.54 3.50 -0.14
CA THR A 112 -0.58 3.17 0.91
C THR A 112 0.38 4.34 1.17
N HIS A 113 0.88 5.01 0.12
CA HIS A 113 1.65 6.24 0.26
C HIS A 113 0.83 7.35 0.94
N TYR A 114 -0.45 7.50 0.57
CA TYR A 114 -1.32 8.49 1.20
C TYR A 114 -1.49 8.22 2.69
N LEU A 115 -1.71 6.97 3.09
CA LEU A 115 -1.77 6.56 4.49
C LEU A 115 -0.47 6.90 5.23
N SER A 116 0.67 6.61 4.64
CA SER A 116 1.99 6.85 5.24
C SER A 116 2.36 8.33 5.33
N GLU A 117 2.15 9.12 4.26
CA GLU A 117 2.74 10.45 4.10
C GLU A 117 1.77 11.59 4.45
N LYS A 118 0.43 11.39 4.27
CA LYS A 118 -0.57 12.45 4.44
C LYS A 118 -1.27 12.43 5.79
N ASN A 119 -0.86 11.57 6.70
CA ASN A 119 -1.47 11.42 8.03
C ASN A 119 -1.20 12.58 9.00
N GLN A 120 -0.26 13.51 8.67
CA GLN A 120 0.07 14.73 9.44
C GLN A 120 0.45 14.42 10.91
N GLY A 121 1.31 13.42 11.14
CA GLY A 121 1.79 13.02 12.45
C GLY A 121 0.81 12.19 13.28
N LEU A 122 -0.30 11.75 12.68
CA LEU A 122 -1.28 10.90 13.35
C LEU A 122 -0.72 9.53 13.71
N ASP A 123 0.26 9.05 12.96
CA ASP A 123 1.02 7.80 13.19
C ASP A 123 1.76 7.76 14.55
N GLN A 124 1.90 8.90 15.23
CA GLN A 124 2.45 8.94 16.60
C GLN A 124 1.42 8.48 17.67
N GLN A 125 0.13 8.47 17.34
CA GLN A 125 -0.96 8.18 18.26
C GLN A 125 -1.90 7.08 17.76
N VAL A 126 -1.82 6.75 16.47
CA VAL A 126 -2.69 5.81 15.77
C VAL A 126 -1.84 4.79 15.04
N LYS A 127 -2.23 3.53 15.12
CA LYS A 127 -1.54 2.49 14.38
C LYS A 127 -2.05 2.46 12.93
N LEU A 128 -1.15 2.61 11.98
CA LEU A 128 -1.44 2.53 10.55
C LEU A 128 -1.18 1.10 10.07
N ILE A 129 -2.17 0.50 9.40
CA ILE A 129 -2.11 -0.89 8.93
C ILE A 129 -2.57 -0.94 7.48
N THR A 130 -1.85 -1.69 6.64
CA THR A 130 -2.31 -2.06 5.30
C THR A 130 -2.49 -3.58 5.22
N ILE A 131 -3.66 -4.02 4.73
CA ILE A 131 -4.00 -5.43 4.54
C ILE A 131 -4.20 -5.70 3.05
N SER A 132 -3.58 -6.76 2.55
CA SER A 132 -3.78 -7.29 1.19
C SER A 132 -3.61 -8.82 1.18
N VAL A 133 -3.93 -9.46 0.06
CA VAL A 133 -3.64 -10.89 -0.14
C VAL A 133 -2.23 -11.13 -0.69
N ASP A 134 -1.46 -10.08 -0.95
CA ASP A 134 -0.06 -10.25 -1.32
C ASP A 134 0.68 -11.06 -0.27
N THR A 135 1.65 -11.87 -0.69
CA THR A 135 2.48 -12.61 0.27
C THR A 135 3.23 -11.65 1.18
N PRO A 136 3.54 -12.04 2.43
CA PRO A 136 4.32 -11.19 3.34
C PRO A 136 5.65 -10.72 2.74
N PHE A 137 6.29 -11.55 1.92
CA PHE A 137 7.54 -11.20 1.24
C PHE A 137 7.35 -10.11 0.18
N ALA A 138 6.24 -10.13 -0.55
CA ALA A 138 5.90 -9.08 -1.52
C ALA A 138 5.59 -7.76 -0.80
N GLN A 139 4.86 -7.81 0.33
CA GLN A 139 4.59 -6.64 1.18
C GLN A 139 5.89 -6.03 1.73
N ASP A 140 6.82 -6.85 2.23
CA ASP A 140 8.12 -6.38 2.73
C ASP A 140 8.98 -5.74 1.63
N ARG A 141 8.99 -6.34 0.43
CA ARG A 141 9.69 -5.76 -0.73
C ARG A 141 9.09 -4.40 -1.06
N PHE A 142 7.76 -4.31 -1.19
CA PHE A 142 7.05 -3.07 -1.47
C PHE A 142 7.39 -1.99 -0.43
N ALA A 143 7.27 -2.31 0.86
CA ALA A 143 7.55 -1.36 1.95
C ALA A 143 8.96 -0.77 1.86
N LYS A 144 9.97 -1.61 1.54
CA LYS A 144 11.37 -1.20 1.37
C LYS A 144 11.57 -0.32 0.13
N GLU A 145 11.02 -0.73 -1.01
CA GLU A 145 11.14 0.01 -2.28
C GLU A 145 10.42 1.36 -2.21
N ALA A 146 9.25 1.40 -1.54
CA ALA A 146 8.46 2.61 -1.32
C ALA A 146 9.00 3.52 -0.18
N GLY A 147 9.97 3.06 0.61
CA GLY A 147 10.50 3.79 1.77
C GLY A 147 9.49 3.99 2.90
N ILE A 148 8.47 3.11 3.01
CA ILE A 148 7.40 3.19 3.99
C ILE A 148 7.76 2.40 5.26
N GLY A 149 7.98 3.10 6.38
CA GLY A 149 8.37 2.51 7.65
C GLY A 149 7.37 2.70 8.80
N ASN A 150 6.34 3.54 8.61
CA ASN A 150 5.33 3.85 9.64
C ASN A 150 4.00 3.13 9.45
N VAL A 151 3.90 2.21 8.50
CA VAL A 151 2.73 1.38 8.23
C VAL A 151 3.07 -0.09 8.51
N GLU A 152 2.25 -0.77 9.29
CA GLU A 152 2.34 -2.22 9.45
C GLU A 152 1.63 -2.91 8.29
N PHE A 153 2.32 -3.84 7.64
CA PHE A 153 1.76 -4.65 6.57
C PHE A 153 1.34 -6.02 7.10
N LEU A 154 0.10 -6.41 6.82
CA LEU A 154 -0.47 -7.68 7.23
C LEU A 154 -1.07 -8.40 6.02
N SER A 155 -0.74 -9.66 5.87
CA SER A 155 -1.14 -10.45 4.71
C SER A 155 -2.27 -11.42 5.03
N ASP A 156 -3.32 -11.38 4.21
CA ASP A 156 -4.46 -12.31 4.21
C ASP A 156 -4.28 -13.46 3.17
N PHE A 157 -3.02 -13.77 2.79
CA PHE A 157 -2.69 -14.71 1.71
C PHE A 157 -3.13 -16.16 2.00
N ARG A 158 -3.37 -16.51 3.27
CA ARG A 158 -3.74 -17.86 3.69
C ARG A 158 -5.25 -18.14 3.52
N GLY A 159 -5.80 -17.80 2.37
CA GLY A 159 -7.18 -18.13 2.04
C GLY A 159 -8.18 -17.01 2.15
N GLY A 160 -7.76 -15.76 2.42
CA GLY A 160 -8.65 -14.60 2.43
C GLY A 160 -9.60 -14.56 3.64
N GLU A 161 -9.13 -15.03 4.80
CA GLU A 161 -9.98 -15.15 6.00
C GLU A 161 -10.43 -13.80 6.54
N PHE A 162 -9.59 -12.75 6.44
CA PHE A 162 -10.00 -11.39 6.76
C PHE A 162 -11.08 -10.90 5.79
N GLY A 163 -10.85 -11.12 4.50
CA GLY A 163 -11.82 -10.78 3.45
C GLY A 163 -13.16 -11.46 3.68
N LYS A 164 -13.17 -12.77 3.94
CA LYS A 164 -14.40 -13.55 4.23
C LYS A 164 -15.09 -13.09 5.50
N SER A 165 -14.33 -12.88 6.56
CA SER A 165 -14.89 -12.49 7.86
C SER A 165 -15.49 -11.08 7.83
N HIS A 166 -15.06 -10.20 6.93
CA HIS A 166 -15.53 -8.82 6.83
C HIS A 166 -16.27 -8.52 5.52
N GLY A 167 -16.63 -9.56 4.75
CA GLY A 167 -17.37 -9.41 3.50
C GLY A 167 -16.66 -8.59 2.44
N LEU A 168 -15.33 -8.65 2.40
CA LEU A 168 -14.47 -7.88 1.50
C LEU A 168 -13.74 -8.76 0.48
N LEU A 169 -13.95 -10.08 0.49
CA LEU A 169 -13.30 -10.96 -0.49
C LEU A 169 -14.01 -10.88 -1.84
N LEU A 170 -13.27 -10.61 -2.90
CA LEU A 170 -13.71 -10.75 -4.29
C LEU A 170 -13.49 -12.19 -4.74
N GLU A 171 -14.55 -12.94 -4.96
CA GLU A 171 -14.48 -14.40 -5.18
C GLU A 171 -13.66 -14.78 -6.41
N GLY A 172 -13.95 -14.20 -7.56
CA GLY A 172 -13.32 -14.59 -8.81
C GLY A 172 -11.80 -14.39 -8.80
N PRO A 173 -11.31 -13.16 -8.58
CA PRO A 173 -9.88 -12.86 -8.57
C PRO A 173 -9.19 -13.23 -7.25
N HIS A 174 -9.93 -13.59 -6.19
CA HIS A 174 -9.42 -13.91 -4.85
C HIS A 174 -8.51 -12.81 -4.27
N VAL A 175 -8.96 -11.55 -4.37
CA VAL A 175 -8.32 -10.38 -3.77
C VAL A 175 -9.31 -9.63 -2.89
N LEU A 176 -8.81 -8.69 -2.08
CA LEU A 176 -9.68 -7.89 -1.22
C LEU A 176 -10.28 -6.71 -1.98
N ALA A 177 -11.52 -6.35 -1.63
CA ALA A 177 -12.10 -5.07 -2.02
C ALA A 177 -11.32 -3.92 -1.41
N ARG A 178 -11.25 -2.80 -2.12
CA ARG A 178 -10.61 -1.60 -1.61
C ARG A 178 -11.47 -0.95 -0.55
N ALA A 179 -10.87 -0.73 0.63
CA ALA A 179 -11.57 -0.11 1.75
C ALA A 179 -10.62 0.67 2.67
N VAL A 180 -11.20 1.47 3.54
CA VAL A 180 -10.55 2.02 4.72
C VAL A 180 -11.47 1.87 5.92
N MET A 181 -10.90 1.47 7.06
CA MET A 181 -11.60 1.36 8.35
C MET A 181 -10.87 2.18 9.41
N VAL A 182 -11.63 2.76 10.34
CA VAL A 182 -11.11 3.32 11.59
C VAL A 182 -11.70 2.52 12.73
N VAL A 183 -10.82 1.95 13.55
CA VAL A 183 -11.18 1.04 14.64
C VAL A 183 -10.58 1.60 15.95
N ASP A 184 -11.39 1.69 16.99
CA ASP A 184 -10.94 2.18 18.28
C ASP A 184 -10.14 1.13 19.08
N ALA A 185 -9.70 1.52 20.28
CA ALA A 185 -8.95 0.65 21.20
C ALA A 185 -9.77 -0.56 21.71
N ASN A 186 -11.11 -0.51 21.61
CA ASN A 186 -12.03 -1.56 22.00
C ASN A 186 -12.48 -2.45 20.82
N ASN A 187 -11.83 -2.31 19.67
CA ASN A 187 -12.17 -3.01 18.43
C ASN A 187 -13.49 -2.58 17.78
N VAL A 188 -14.10 -1.46 18.15
CA VAL A 188 -15.30 -0.95 17.48
C VAL A 188 -14.91 -0.23 16.20
N ILE A 189 -15.55 -0.56 15.09
CA ILE A 189 -15.39 0.09 13.79
C ILE A 189 -16.18 1.39 13.79
N TRP A 190 -15.52 2.54 13.89
CA TRP A 190 -16.15 3.86 13.86
C TRP A 190 -16.36 4.42 12.45
N TYR A 191 -15.57 3.98 11.51
CA TYR A 191 -15.68 4.36 10.11
C TYR A 191 -15.34 3.16 9.23
N LEU A 192 -16.13 2.97 8.20
CA LEU A 192 -15.89 1.99 7.14
C LEU A 192 -16.33 2.61 5.82
N GLN A 193 -15.43 2.66 4.87
CA GLN A 193 -15.77 2.94 3.49
C GLN A 193 -15.18 1.88 2.58
N VAL A 194 -16.04 1.25 1.79
CA VAL A 194 -15.66 0.33 0.69
C VAL A 194 -15.92 1.04 -0.61
N THR A 195 -14.91 1.17 -1.47
CA THR A 195 -15.09 1.87 -2.74
C THR A 195 -16.01 1.07 -3.68
N PRO A 196 -17.05 1.71 -4.27
CA PRO A 196 -17.92 1.04 -5.24
C PRO A 196 -17.20 0.64 -6.53
N ASP A 197 -16.03 1.24 -6.79
CA ASP A 197 -15.16 0.92 -7.92
C ASP A 197 -13.71 0.76 -7.42
N LEU A 198 -13.04 -0.33 -7.81
CA LEU A 198 -11.64 -0.58 -7.44
C LEU A 198 -10.65 0.45 -8.00
N GLY A 199 -11.05 1.20 -9.02
CA GLY A 199 -10.25 2.29 -9.59
C GLY A 199 -10.29 3.59 -8.78
N HIS A 200 -11.13 3.69 -7.74
CA HIS A 200 -11.26 4.88 -6.91
C HIS A 200 -10.52 4.73 -5.59
N MET A 201 -10.00 5.84 -5.07
CA MET A 201 -9.47 5.93 -3.72
C MET A 201 -10.61 6.00 -2.70
N PRO A 202 -10.48 5.42 -1.51
CA PRO A 202 -11.37 5.76 -0.40
C PRO A 202 -11.07 7.18 0.11
N ASP A 203 -12.01 7.77 0.85
CA ASP A 203 -11.82 9.06 1.52
C ASP A 203 -10.90 8.91 2.74
N MET A 204 -9.60 8.93 2.47
CA MET A 204 -8.56 8.81 3.49
C MET A 204 -8.55 10.00 4.45
N ASP A 205 -8.89 11.20 3.99
CA ASP A 205 -8.95 12.39 4.83
C ASP A 205 -10.07 12.28 5.87
N LYS A 206 -11.21 11.70 5.47
CA LYS A 206 -12.30 11.39 6.42
C LYS A 206 -11.85 10.34 7.44
N ALA A 207 -11.12 9.32 7.03
CA ALA A 207 -10.57 8.33 7.96
C ALA A 207 -9.60 8.98 8.96
N PHE A 208 -8.70 9.86 8.51
CA PHE A 208 -7.82 10.62 9.39
C PHE A 208 -8.59 11.52 10.36
N GLN A 209 -9.65 12.19 9.88
CA GLN A 209 -10.49 13.04 10.74
C GLN A 209 -11.16 12.23 11.86
N VAL A 210 -11.74 11.06 11.52
CA VAL A 210 -12.39 10.19 12.51
C VAL A 210 -11.36 9.66 13.51
N ALA A 211 -10.20 9.18 13.06
CA ALA A 211 -9.16 8.69 13.94
C ALA A 211 -8.67 9.75 14.92
N ARG A 212 -8.45 11.00 14.47
CA ARG A 212 -8.10 12.13 15.36
C ARG A 212 -9.16 12.44 16.41
N ALA A 213 -10.43 12.25 16.10
CA ALA A 213 -11.50 12.46 17.07
C ALA A 213 -11.50 11.42 18.19
N LEU A 214 -10.99 10.22 17.92
CA LEU A 214 -10.91 9.10 18.86
C LEU A 214 -9.64 9.10 19.72
N THR A 215 -8.64 9.93 19.39
CA THR A 215 -7.38 10.06 20.16
C THR A 215 -7.40 11.23 21.16
N LYS A 216 -8.50 11.96 21.25
CA LYS A 216 -8.73 13.05 22.23
C LYS A 216 -9.36 12.46 23.47
#